data_2c6b649e50268f08736178fe85593fa6
#
_entry.id   2c6b649e50268f08736178fe85593fa6
#
_cell.length_a   1.000
_cell.length_b   1.000
_cell.length_c   1.000
_cell.angle_alpha   90.00
_cell.angle_beta   90.00
_cell.angle_gamma   90.00
#
_symmetry.space_group_name_H-M   'P 1'
#
loop_
_entity.id
_entity.type
_entity.pdbx_description
1 polymer ?
#
loop_
_entity_poly.entity_id
_entity_poly.type
_entity_poly.pdbx_seq_one_letter_code
_entity_poly.pdbx_strand_id
1 'polypeptide(L)'
;RRRWLELMLATGGALATGSLSEILAQAPSRPETPNMVLGPFYPQVKPIDQDKDLTLIRGHSTAASGQVIHLKGRVLDRRGQPVRNARVELWQTNSYGRYAHRSDPNINAPLDPNFQGFGVQLTDREGRFQFKTVKPGPYPSREGTWMRAPHIHFDIQGRVDRKVTQLFFPNERLNDQDRLLQTVRGDRNALMASVEAVGSLGAPSELLVRWDIILASG
;
A
#
# COMPACT_ATOMS: atom_id res chain seq x y z
N ARG A 1 65.95 53.72 1.91
CA ARG A 1 64.79 54.34 2.57
C ARG A 1 63.56 53.44 2.20
N ARG A 2 63.16 52.68 3.19
CA ARG A 2 61.91 51.90 3.32
C ARG A 2 61.46 51.03 2.13
N ARG A 3 61.85 49.77 2.19
CA ARG A 3 61.28 48.65 1.46
C ARG A 3 60.01 48.24 2.19
N TRP A 4 58.91 48.10 1.47
CA TRP A 4 57.72 47.40 1.92
C TRP A 4 57.75 45.99 1.31
N LEU A 5 57.69 44.94 2.17
CA LEU A 5 57.51 43.56 1.78
C LEU A 5 56.02 43.33 1.55
N GLU A 6 55.68 42.89 0.36
CA GLU A 6 54.35 42.35 0.06
C GLU A 6 54.31 40.86 0.45
N LEU A 7 53.50 40.55 1.44
CA LEU A 7 53.12 39.17 1.76
C LEU A 7 51.95 38.78 0.87
N MET A 8 52.18 37.89 -0.09
CA MET A 8 51.11 37.21 -0.82
C MET A 8 50.64 36.00 0.02
N LEU A 9 49.46 36.12 0.63
CA LEU A 9 48.73 34.97 1.17
C LEU A 9 47.97 34.28 0.02
N ALA A 10 48.47 33.15 -0.42
CA ALA A 10 47.74 32.22 -1.30
C ALA A 10 46.76 31.41 -0.46
N THR A 11 45.51 31.84 -0.40
CA THR A 11 44.41 31.01 0.11
C THR A 11 43.98 30.06 -0.99
N GLY A 12 44.51 28.83 -0.97
CA GLY A 12 44.03 27.74 -1.79
C GLY A 12 42.66 27.22 -1.30
N GLY A 13 41.61 27.76 -1.88
CA GLY A 13 40.26 27.21 -1.71
C GLY A 13 40.11 25.92 -2.53
N ALA A 14 40.19 24.77 -1.90
CA ALA A 14 39.80 23.51 -2.53
C ALA A 14 38.27 23.50 -2.72
N LEU A 15 37.84 23.81 -3.94
CA LEU A 15 36.43 23.55 -4.34
C LEU A 15 36.24 22.05 -4.42
N ALA A 16 35.56 21.47 -3.41
CA ALA A 16 35.10 20.09 -3.46
C ALA A 16 34.01 19.98 -4.55
N THR A 17 34.43 19.63 -5.76
CA THR A 17 33.48 19.24 -6.83
C THR A 17 32.99 17.84 -6.61
N GLY A 18 32.12 17.65 -5.61
CA GLY A 18 31.35 16.43 -5.49
C GLY A 18 30.39 16.36 -6.68
N SER A 19 30.49 15.30 -7.49
CA SER A 19 29.58 15.12 -8.62
C SER A 19 28.14 14.96 -8.10
N LEU A 20 27.16 15.45 -8.84
CA LEU A 20 25.72 15.24 -8.56
C LEU A 20 25.39 13.74 -8.36
N SER A 21 26.13 12.86 -9.00
CA SER A 21 26.03 11.40 -8.84
C SER A 21 26.41 10.92 -7.44
N GLU A 22 27.42 11.53 -6.80
CA GLU A 22 27.82 11.18 -5.42
C GLU A 22 26.81 11.66 -4.39
N ILE A 23 26.20 12.83 -4.63
CA ILE A 23 25.14 13.36 -3.76
C ILE A 23 23.88 12.49 -3.83
N LEU A 24 23.53 11.98 -5.02
CA LEU A 24 22.39 11.06 -5.20
C LEU A 24 22.66 9.65 -4.62
N ALA A 25 23.93 9.22 -4.56
CA ALA A 25 24.32 7.95 -3.96
C ALA A 25 24.25 7.95 -2.42
N GLN A 26 24.21 9.13 -1.80
CA GLN A 26 24.16 9.30 -0.34
C GLN A 26 22.75 9.54 0.23
N ALA A 27 21.72 9.55 -0.60
CA ALA A 27 20.36 9.65 -0.08
C ALA A 27 20.07 8.43 0.83
N PRO A 28 19.60 8.64 2.08
CA PRO A 28 19.31 7.53 2.98
C PRO A 28 18.32 6.57 2.34
N SER A 29 18.64 5.28 2.35
CA SER A 29 17.76 4.27 1.77
C SER A 29 16.48 4.18 2.60
N ARG A 30 15.33 4.18 1.93
CA ARG A 30 14.03 3.99 2.56
C ARG A 30 13.92 2.57 3.10
N PRO A 31 13.38 2.37 4.30
CA PRO A 31 13.07 1.02 4.77
C PRO A 31 12.04 0.37 3.84
N GLU A 32 12.21 -0.92 3.60
CA GLU A 32 11.25 -1.69 2.83
C GLU A 32 9.91 -1.80 3.56
N THR A 33 8.82 -1.82 2.80
CA THR A 33 7.53 -2.23 3.34
C THR A 33 7.65 -3.68 3.84
N PRO A 34 7.26 -3.99 5.09
CA PRO A 34 7.37 -5.34 5.62
C PRO A 34 6.59 -6.36 4.79
N ASN A 35 7.16 -7.56 4.63
CA ASN A 35 6.44 -8.69 4.08
C ASN A 35 5.40 -9.20 5.08
N MET A 36 4.26 -9.60 4.56
CA MET A 36 3.23 -10.31 5.31
C MET A 36 2.81 -11.60 4.57
N VAL A 37 2.01 -12.40 5.24
CA VAL A 37 1.52 -13.64 4.65
C VAL A 37 0.51 -13.37 3.53
N LEU A 38 0.56 -14.17 2.46
CA LEU A 38 -0.43 -14.15 1.38
C LEU A 38 -1.84 -14.40 1.92
N GLY A 39 -1.93 -15.25 2.94
CA GLY A 39 -3.21 -15.67 3.51
C GLY A 39 -3.93 -16.73 2.68
N PRO A 40 -4.96 -17.37 3.28
CA PRO A 40 -5.65 -18.50 2.65
C PRO A 40 -6.72 -18.09 1.63
N PHE A 41 -7.02 -16.81 1.49
CA PHE A 41 -8.12 -16.30 0.67
C PHE A 41 -7.67 -15.60 -0.61
N TYR A 42 -6.39 -15.79 -1.00
CA TYR A 42 -5.94 -15.36 -2.31
C TYR A 42 -6.71 -16.13 -3.39
N PRO A 43 -7.34 -15.46 -4.38
CA PRO A 43 -8.22 -16.11 -5.35
C PRO A 43 -7.46 -17.15 -6.17
N GLN A 44 -7.84 -18.43 -6.03
CA GLN A 44 -7.30 -19.53 -6.85
C GLN A 44 -7.76 -19.43 -8.30
N VAL A 45 -9.02 -18.98 -8.48
CA VAL A 45 -9.57 -18.61 -9.77
C VAL A 45 -9.86 -17.14 -9.72
N LYS A 46 -9.19 -16.38 -10.59
CA LYS A 46 -9.38 -14.93 -10.67
C LYS A 46 -10.78 -14.63 -11.20
N PRO A 47 -11.48 -13.61 -10.67
CA PRO A 47 -12.74 -13.16 -11.25
C PRO A 47 -12.54 -12.68 -12.69
N ILE A 48 -13.61 -12.70 -13.49
CA ILE A 48 -13.58 -12.20 -14.88
C ILE A 48 -13.33 -10.68 -14.85
N ASP A 49 -13.99 -9.97 -13.96
CA ASP A 49 -13.77 -8.55 -13.75
C ASP A 49 -12.65 -8.36 -12.73
N GLN A 50 -11.59 -7.67 -13.13
CA GLN A 50 -10.38 -7.46 -12.34
C GLN A 50 -9.93 -6.02 -12.39
N ASP A 51 -10.81 -5.10 -12.77
CA ASP A 51 -10.43 -3.72 -12.94
C ASP A 51 -10.17 -3.00 -11.59
N LYS A 52 -9.90 -1.72 -11.65
CA LYS A 52 -9.53 -0.91 -10.48
C LYS A 52 -10.73 -0.40 -9.66
N ASP A 53 -11.97 -0.60 -10.12
CA ASP A 53 -13.19 -0.23 -9.37
C ASP A 53 -13.86 -1.49 -8.82
N LEU A 54 -13.52 -1.86 -7.59
CA LEU A 54 -14.08 -3.03 -6.93
C LEU A 54 -15.50 -2.80 -6.40
N THR A 55 -15.99 -1.57 -6.48
CA THR A 55 -17.32 -1.20 -5.96
C THR A 55 -18.44 -1.45 -6.96
N LEU A 56 -18.12 -1.80 -8.20
CA LEU A 56 -19.10 -2.05 -9.25
C LEU A 56 -18.62 -3.15 -10.17
N ILE A 57 -19.35 -4.26 -10.20
CA ILE A 57 -19.07 -5.34 -11.14
C ILE A 57 -19.61 -4.96 -12.53
N ARG A 58 -18.82 -5.19 -13.56
CA ARG A 58 -19.19 -4.87 -14.93
C ARG A 58 -20.52 -5.52 -15.31
N GLY A 59 -21.46 -4.71 -15.76
CA GLY A 59 -22.82 -5.14 -16.12
C GLY A 59 -23.82 -5.09 -14.97
N HIS A 60 -23.39 -4.79 -13.75
CA HIS A 60 -24.28 -4.54 -12.61
C HIS A 60 -24.61 -3.05 -12.50
N SER A 61 -25.82 -2.73 -12.08
CA SER A 61 -26.29 -1.36 -11.81
C SER A 61 -26.21 -0.96 -10.34
N THR A 62 -26.00 -1.93 -9.45
CA THR A 62 -25.94 -1.73 -8.00
C THR A 62 -24.50 -1.76 -7.55
N ALA A 63 -24.08 -0.76 -6.78
CA ALA A 63 -22.75 -0.71 -6.19
C ALA A 63 -22.64 -1.60 -4.95
N ALA A 64 -21.41 -1.97 -4.60
CA ALA A 64 -21.09 -2.68 -3.38
C ALA A 64 -21.47 -1.88 -2.13
N SER A 65 -21.86 -2.58 -1.07
CA SER A 65 -22.22 -2.03 0.22
C SER A 65 -20.98 -1.62 1.01
N GLY A 66 -21.07 -0.49 1.73
CA GLY A 66 -20.03 -0.05 2.66
C GLY A 66 -19.47 1.32 2.39
N GLN A 67 -18.51 1.74 3.20
CA GLN A 67 -17.84 3.03 3.04
C GLN A 67 -16.84 2.96 1.89
N VAL A 68 -17.05 3.81 0.88
CA VAL A 68 -16.18 3.86 -0.31
C VAL A 68 -14.79 4.39 0.06
N ILE A 69 -13.77 3.75 -0.49
CA ILE A 69 -12.36 4.13 -0.38
C ILE A 69 -11.80 4.45 -1.76
N HIS A 70 -11.15 5.59 -1.89
CA HIS A 70 -10.25 5.93 -2.98
C HIS A 70 -8.81 5.67 -2.53
N LEU A 71 -8.30 4.49 -2.83
CA LEU A 71 -6.94 4.10 -2.50
C LEU A 71 -5.98 4.57 -3.57
N LYS A 72 -4.95 5.31 -3.19
CA LYS A 72 -3.88 5.80 -4.06
C LYS A 72 -2.54 5.54 -3.43
N GLY A 73 -1.55 5.14 -4.23
CA GLY A 73 -0.21 4.92 -3.75
C GLY A 73 0.81 4.85 -4.88
N ARG A 74 2.07 4.65 -4.49
CA ARG A 74 3.18 4.43 -5.42
C ARG A 74 3.93 3.18 -5.01
N VAL A 75 4.48 2.51 -6.00
CA VAL A 75 5.52 1.49 -5.80
C VAL A 75 6.87 2.15 -6.07
N LEU A 76 7.73 2.16 -5.09
CA LEU A 76 9.05 2.78 -5.13
C LEU A 76 10.12 1.74 -4.75
N ASP A 77 11.34 1.94 -5.18
CA ASP A 77 12.49 1.22 -4.65
C ASP A 77 13.05 1.89 -3.37
N ARG A 78 14.04 1.29 -2.74
CA ARG A 78 14.69 1.83 -1.53
C ARG A 78 15.38 3.18 -1.75
N ARG A 79 15.69 3.55 -2.99
CA ARG A 79 16.25 4.86 -3.36
C ARG A 79 15.16 5.90 -3.62
N GLY A 80 13.88 5.50 -3.51
CA GLY A 80 12.72 6.35 -3.80
C GLY A 80 12.43 6.50 -5.30
N GLN A 81 13.07 5.68 -6.15
CA GLN A 81 12.78 5.69 -7.59
C GLN A 81 11.48 4.96 -7.87
N PRO A 82 10.67 5.45 -8.82
CA PRO A 82 9.41 4.79 -9.17
C PRO A 82 9.64 3.45 -9.87
N VAL A 83 8.93 2.42 -9.41
CA VAL A 83 8.90 1.12 -10.07
C VAL A 83 7.75 1.12 -11.08
N ARG A 84 8.09 1.27 -12.37
CA ARG A 84 7.15 1.32 -13.48
C ARG A 84 6.72 -0.07 -13.91
N ASN A 85 5.47 -0.21 -14.37
CA ASN A 85 4.89 -1.47 -14.83
C ASN A 85 4.95 -2.58 -13.77
N ALA A 86 5.06 -2.23 -12.49
CA ALA A 86 4.86 -3.20 -11.42
C ALA A 86 3.39 -3.64 -11.43
N ARG A 87 3.18 -4.95 -11.40
CA ARG A 87 1.84 -5.51 -11.29
C ARG A 87 1.41 -5.48 -9.84
N VAL A 88 0.35 -4.75 -9.54
CA VAL A 88 -0.25 -4.60 -8.22
C VAL A 88 -1.56 -5.35 -8.21
N GLU A 89 -1.63 -6.43 -7.47
CA GLU A 89 -2.86 -7.14 -7.14
C GLU A 89 -3.34 -6.73 -5.76
N LEU A 90 -4.65 -6.60 -5.63
CA LEU A 90 -5.34 -6.30 -4.39
C LEU A 90 -6.44 -7.33 -4.17
N TRP A 91 -6.60 -7.84 -2.93
CA TRP A 91 -7.78 -8.61 -2.52
C TRP A 91 -8.11 -8.34 -1.06
N GLN A 92 -9.39 -8.42 -0.74
CA GLN A 92 -9.90 -8.08 0.58
C GLN A 92 -11.28 -8.72 0.86
N THR A 93 -11.74 -8.62 2.10
CA THR A 93 -13.14 -8.87 2.46
C THR A 93 -14.03 -7.73 1.95
N ASN A 94 -15.34 -8.00 1.82
CA ASN A 94 -16.35 -6.96 1.71
C ASN A 94 -16.49 -6.16 3.03
N SER A 95 -17.38 -5.20 3.08
CA SER A 95 -17.62 -4.37 4.29
C SER A 95 -18.16 -5.15 5.50
N TYR A 96 -18.66 -6.35 5.29
CA TYR A 96 -19.15 -7.25 6.35
C TYR A 96 -18.09 -8.22 6.88
N GLY A 97 -16.85 -8.16 6.38
CA GLY A 97 -15.77 -9.08 6.77
C GLY A 97 -15.83 -10.44 6.09
N ARG A 98 -16.46 -10.56 4.90
CA ARG A 98 -16.58 -11.79 4.15
C ARG A 98 -15.75 -11.77 2.87
N TYR A 99 -14.93 -12.81 2.64
CA TYR A 99 -14.30 -13.05 1.35
C TYR A 99 -15.23 -13.76 0.39
N ALA A 100 -15.21 -13.40 -0.87
CA ALA A 100 -15.82 -14.17 -1.95
C ALA A 100 -14.94 -15.39 -2.27
N HIS A 101 -14.67 -16.22 -1.27
CA HIS A 101 -13.79 -17.38 -1.36
C HIS A 101 -14.43 -18.60 -0.70
N ARG A 102 -14.41 -19.76 -1.41
CA ARG A 102 -15.08 -20.99 -0.96
C ARG A 102 -14.58 -21.53 0.38
N SER A 103 -13.34 -21.22 0.74
CA SER A 103 -12.73 -21.65 2.01
C SER A 103 -12.84 -20.62 3.12
N ASP A 104 -13.60 -19.54 2.93
CA ASP A 104 -13.84 -18.57 3.99
C ASP A 104 -14.81 -19.18 5.03
N PRO A 105 -14.35 -19.40 6.28
CA PRO A 105 -15.19 -19.98 7.33
C PRO A 105 -16.21 -18.98 7.89
N ASN A 106 -16.11 -17.70 7.59
CA ASN A 106 -17.00 -16.67 8.12
C ASN A 106 -18.37 -16.68 7.43
N ILE A 107 -19.04 -17.86 7.43
CA ILE A 107 -20.31 -18.08 6.73
C ILE A 107 -21.47 -17.26 7.28
N ASN A 108 -21.37 -16.75 8.51
CA ASN A 108 -22.41 -15.93 9.14
C ASN A 108 -22.39 -14.47 8.64
N ALA A 109 -21.27 -13.99 8.10
CA ALA A 109 -21.22 -12.70 7.45
C ALA A 109 -21.78 -12.79 6.03
N PRO A 110 -22.60 -11.83 5.59
CA PRO A 110 -23.21 -11.87 4.26
C PRO A 110 -22.17 -11.69 3.15
N LEU A 111 -22.34 -12.38 2.03
CA LEU A 111 -21.67 -12.04 0.79
C LEU A 111 -22.31 -10.78 0.21
N ASP A 112 -21.49 -9.98 -0.44
CA ASP A 112 -21.96 -8.85 -1.25
C ASP A 112 -21.83 -9.24 -2.73
N PRO A 113 -22.93 -9.49 -3.44
CA PRO A 113 -22.89 -9.90 -4.85
C PRO A 113 -22.44 -8.80 -5.80
N ASN A 114 -22.34 -7.55 -5.31
CA ASN A 114 -21.91 -6.39 -6.09
C ASN A 114 -20.46 -6.00 -5.83
N PHE A 115 -19.76 -6.72 -4.92
CA PHE A 115 -18.39 -6.45 -4.57
C PHE A 115 -17.42 -7.38 -5.32
N GLN A 116 -16.49 -6.79 -6.07
CA GLN A 116 -15.54 -7.54 -6.90
C GLN A 116 -14.50 -8.32 -6.06
N GLY A 117 -14.09 -7.81 -4.92
CA GLY A 117 -13.19 -8.46 -3.95
C GLY A 117 -11.74 -8.63 -4.39
N PHE A 118 -11.41 -8.44 -5.66
CA PHE A 118 -10.09 -8.56 -6.26
C PHE A 118 -9.91 -7.54 -7.39
N GLY A 119 -8.74 -6.94 -7.50
CA GLY A 119 -8.40 -6.04 -8.60
C GLY A 119 -6.93 -6.12 -8.95
N VAL A 120 -6.59 -5.72 -10.18
CA VAL A 120 -5.21 -5.67 -10.65
C VAL A 120 -4.96 -4.40 -11.46
N GLN A 121 -3.78 -3.81 -11.28
CA GLN A 121 -3.32 -2.65 -12.04
C GLN A 121 -1.81 -2.73 -12.26
N LEU A 122 -1.34 -2.18 -13.37
CA LEU A 122 0.08 -1.87 -13.58
C LEU A 122 0.35 -0.43 -13.13
N THR A 123 1.49 -0.22 -12.46
CA THR A 123 1.93 1.13 -12.09
C THR A 123 2.31 1.94 -13.33
N ASP A 124 2.07 3.25 -13.26
CA ASP A 124 2.45 4.19 -14.31
C ASP A 124 3.95 4.56 -14.29
N ARG A 125 4.33 5.57 -15.07
CA ARG A 125 5.74 6.02 -15.17
C ARG A 125 6.29 6.57 -13.85
N GLU A 126 5.42 7.09 -13.01
CA GLU A 126 5.73 7.63 -11.68
C GLU A 126 5.51 6.60 -10.56
N GLY A 127 5.32 5.32 -10.93
CA GLY A 127 5.08 4.23 -10.01
C GLY A 127 3.70 4.23 -9.36
N ARG A 128 2.75 5.05 -9.82
CA ARG A 128 1.44 5.24 -9.19
C ARG A 128 0.48 4.11 -9.53
N PHE A 129 -0.33 3.75 -8.55
CA PHE A 129 -1.51 2.90 -8.69
C PHE A 129 -2.70 3.52 -7.94
N GLN A 130 -3.90 3.10 -8.30
CA GLN A 130 -5.13 3.51 -7.63
C GLN A 130 -6.20 2.44 -7.75
N PHE A 131 -6.98 2.28 -6.67
CA PHE A 131 -8.17 1.45 -6.64
C PHE A 131 -9.33 2.21 -6.01
N LYS A 132 -10.55 1.91 -6.44
CA LYS A 132 -11.75 2.28 -5.74
C LYS A 132 -12.35 1.02 -5.15
N THR A 133 -12.58 1.01 -3.84
CA THR A 133 -13.06 -0.16 -3.12
C THR A 133 -13.94 0.27 -1.93
N VAL A 134 -14.33 -0.67 -1.09
CA VAL A 134 -14.99 -0.38 0.19
C VAL A 134 -14.03 -0.64 1.34
N LYS A 135 -14.22 0.04 2.47
CA LYS A 135 -13.47 -0.28 3.70
C LYS A 135 -13.78 -1.73 4.09
N PRO A 136 -12.79 -2.62 4.18
CA PRO A 136 -13.02 -4.02 4.53
C PRO A 136 -13.54 -4.14 5.97
N GLY A 137 -14.44 -5.06 6.20
CA GLY A 137 -14.82 -5.44 7.56
C GLY A 137 -13.76 -6.32 8.22
N PRO A 138 -13.67 -6.31 9.57
CA PRO A 138 -12.86 -7.26 10.31
C PRO A 138 -13.46 -8.67 10.18
N TYR A 139 -12.63 -9.70 10.34
CA TYR A 139 -13.09 -11.07 10.24
C TYR A 139 -12.37 -12.00 11.24
N PRO A 140 -12.98 -13.13 11.65
CA PRO A 140 -12.35 -14.07 12.56
C PRO A 140 -11.13 -14.74 11.90
N SER A 141 -10.09 -15.01 12.69
CA SER A 141 -8.98 -15.85 12.25
C SER A 141 -9.52 -17.23 11.80
N ARG A 142 -8.71 -17.98 11.06
CA ARG A 142 -9.11 -19.31 10.59
C ARG A 142 -9.54 -20.23 11.72
N GLU A 143 -8.92 -20.10 12.88
CA GLU A 143 -9.25 -20.86 14.09
C GLU A 143 -10.45 -20.28 14.85
N GLY A 144 -10.96 -19.11 14.47
CA GLY A 144 -12.07 -18.42 15.13
C GLY A 144 -11.77 -17.89 16.53
N THR A 145 -10.51 -17.94 16.97
CA THR A 145 -10.12 -17.61 18.35
C THR A 145 -9.75 -16.14 18.56
N TRP A 146 -9.57 -15.38 17.48
CA TRP A 146 -9.25 -13.95 17.49
C TRP A 146 -9.69 -13.30 16.19
N MET A 147 -9.77 -11.98 16.18
CA MET A 147 -10.22 -11.21 15.02
C MET A 147 -9.04 -10.61 14.26
N ARG A 148 -9.11 -10.65 12.94
CA ARG A 148 -8.25 -9.85 12.06
C ARG A 148 -8.78 -8.41 12.00
N ALA A 149 -7.89 -7.44 12.16
CA ALA A 149 -8.22 -6.04 11.93
C ALA A 149 -8.62 -5.82 10.45
N PRO A 150 -9.39 -4.76 10.13
CA PRO A 150 -9.62 -4.33 8.75
C PRO A 150 -8.30 -4.14 8.01
N HIS A 151 -8.09 -4.87 6.91
CA HIS A 151 -6.88 -4.79 6.09
C HIS A 151 -7.13 -5.17 4.64
N ILE A 152 -6.24 -4.73 3.78
CA ILE A 152 -6.24 -5.04 2.35
C ILE A 152 -4.95 -5.77 2.02
N HIS A 153 -5.04 -6.90 1.36
CA HIS A 153 -3.90 -7.66 0.87
C HIS A 153 -3.37 -7.11 -0.44
N PHE A 154 -2.05 -7.22 -0.61
CA PHE A 154 -1.36 -6.87 -1.84
C PHE A 154 -0.33 -7.92 -2.24
N ASP A 155 -0.24 -8.20 -3.53
CA ASP A 155 0.88 -8.86 -4.18
C ASP A 155 1.43 -7.93 -5.26
N ILE A 156 2.65 -7.46 -5.05
CA ILE A 156 3.31 -6.51 -5.93
C ILE A 156 4.45 -7.23 -6.64
N GLN A 157 4.44 -7.25 -7.96
CA GLN A 157 5.46 -7.85 -8.80
C GLN A 157 6.14 -6.75 -9.62
N GLY A 158 7.32 -6.34 -9.18
CA GLY A 158 8.25 -5.52 -9.96
C GLY A 158 8.98 -6.38 -11.00
N ARG A 159 9.94 -5.78 -11.68
CA ARG A 159 10.74 -6.49 -12.67
C ARG A 159 11.69 -7.52 -12.05
N VAL A 160 12.24 -7.24 -10.89
CA VAL A 160 13.25 -8.06 -10.20
C VAL A 160 12.88 -8.42 -8.76
N ASP A 161 11.87 -7.79 -8.20
CA ASP A 161 11.43 -8.03 -6.82
C ASP A 161 9.93 -8.27 -6.75
N ARG A 162 9.50 -9.06 -5.77
CA ARG A 162 8.11 -9.34 -5.45
C ARG A 162 7.88 -9.12 -3.96
N LYS A 163 6.75 -8.51 -3.63
CA LYS A 163 6.35 -8.26 -2.25
C LYS A 163 4.91 -8.66 -2.01
N VAL A 164 4.71 -9.53 -1.02
CA VAL A 164 3.39 -9.82 -0.47
C VAL A 164 3.28 -9.07 0.85
N THR A 165 2.25 -8.25 0.99
CA THR A 165 2.08 -7.39 2.15
C THR A 165 0.61 -7.08 2.40
N GLN A 166 0.32 -6.31 3.45
CA GLN A 166 -1.04 -5.90 3.82
C GLN A 166 -1.03 -4.43 4.25
N LEU A 167 -2.05 -3.68 3.83
CA LEU A 167 -2.33 -2.33 4.29
C LEU A 167 -3.33 -2.39 5.43
N PHE A 168 -3.06 -1.68 6.51
CA PHE A 168 -3.95 -1.51 7.66
C PHE A 168 -4.42 -0.06 7.78
N PHE A 169 -5.55 0.11 8.46
CA PHE A 169 -6.14 1.42 8.72
C PHE A 169 -5.70 1.92 10.10
N PRO A 170 -5.34 3.21 10.23
CA PRO A 170 -4.99 3.79 11.53
C PRO A 170 -6.22 3.83 12.45
N ASN A 171 -5.96 3.89 13.76
CA ASN A 171 -6.99 4.02 14.81
C ASN A 171 -8.01 2.88 14.88
N GLU A 172 -7.75 1.73 14.25
CA GLU A 172 -8.57 0.53 14.41
C GLU A 172 -8.21 -0.18 15.72
N ARG A 173 -9.21 -0.35 16.60
CA ARG A 173 -9.01 -1.00 17.91
C ARG A 173 -8.48 -2.43 17.81
N LEU A 174 -8.78 -3.11 16.70
CA LEU A 174 -8.32 -4.47 16.46
C LEU A 174 -6.85 -4.55 16.03
N ASN A 175 -6.21 -3.45 15.66
CA ASN A 175 -4.78 -3.48 15.26
C ASN A 175 -3.90 -4.04 16.38
N ASP A 176 -4.18 -3.68 17.63
CA ASP A 176 -3.41 -4.16 18.80
C ASP A 176 -3.67 -5.64 19.12
N GLN A 177 -4.77 -6.20 18.61
CA GLN A 177 -5.21 -7.58 18.85
C GLN A 177 -4.94 -8.49 17.65
N ASP A 178 -4.62 -7.94 16.48
CA ASP A 178 -4.30 -8.72 15.28
C ASP A 178 -2.93 -9.39 15.42
N ARG A 179 -2.93 -10.68 15.73
CA ARG A 179 -1.71 -11.44 16.01
C ARG A 179 -0.72 -11.43 14.84
N LEU A 180 -1.20 -11.41 13.59
CA LEU A 180 -0.31 -11.36 12.43
C LEU A 180 0.35 -9.98 12.30
N LEU A 181 -0.38 -8.91 12.56
CA LEU A 181 0.18 -7.56 12.58
C LEU A 181 1.21 -7.40 13.71
N GLN A 182 0.96 -8.02 14.89
CA GLN A 182 1.87 -7.94 16.03
C GLN A 182 3.17 -8.72 15.82
N THR A 183 3.19 -9.74 14.96
CA THR A 183 4.40 -10.54 14.65
C THR A 183 5.23 -9.99 13.50
N VAL A 184 4.85 -8.87 12.90
CA VAL A 184 5.58 -8.25 11.79
C VAL A 184 6.99 -7.86 12.24
N ARG A 185 7.97 -8.29 11.46
CA ARG A 185 9.36 -7.86 11.61
C ARG A 185 9.60 -6.60 10.78
N GLY A 186 10.20 -5.59 11.39
CA GLY A 186 10.46 -4.30 10.76
C GLY A 186 9.50 -3.19 11.24
N ASP A 187 9.40 -2.12 10.46
CA ASP A 187 8.57 -0.97 10.80
C ASP A 187 7.08 -1.24 10.48
N ARG A 188 6.29 -1.54 11.51
CA ARG A 188 4.84 -1.72 11.38
C ARG A 188 4.11 -0.47 10.90
N ASN A 189 4.65 0.73 11.13
CA ASN A 189 4.03 1.96 10.67
C ASN A 189 4.04 2.04 9.13
N ALA A 190 5.00 1.36 8.47
CA ALA A 190 5.01 1.24 7.01
C ALA A 190 3.83 0.44 6.43
N LEU A 191 3.07 -0.26 7.28
CA LEU A 191 1.83 -0.96 6.90
C LEU A 191 0.58 -0.10 7.15
N MET A 192 0.69 1.04 7.84
CA MET A 192 -0.43 1.92 8.15
C MET A 192 -0.64 2.93 7.03
N ALA A 193 -1.88 3.01 6.54
CA ALA A 193 -2.25 4.02 5.56
C ALA A 193 -2.45 5.40 6.20
N SER A 194 -2.28 6.46 5.41
CA SER A 194 -2.87 7.77 5.72
C SER A 194 -4.31 7.80 5.24
N VAL A 195 -5.24 8.20 6.08
CA VAL A 195 -6.68 8.19 5.80
C VAL A 195 -7.28 9.57 6.05
N GLU A 196 -7.98 10.09 5.05
CA GLU A 196 -8.68 11.37 5.10
C GLU A 196 -10.14 11.16 4.68
N ALA A 197 -11.08 11.73 5.41
CA ALA A 197 -12.47 11.77 4.97
C ALA A 197 -12.63 12.80 3.83
N VAL A 198 -13.29 12.39 2.75
CA VAL A 198 -13.59 13.26 1.62
C VAL A 198 -15.09 13.19 1.35
N GLY A 199 -15.71 14.32 1.04
CA GLY A 199 -17.15 14.40 0.73
C GLY A 199 -17.72 15.75 1.06
N SER A 200 -18.90 16.01 0.53
CA SER A 200 -19.69 17.22 0.82
C SER A 200 -20.61 17.00 2.03
N LEU A 201 -20.95 18.06 2.73
CA LEU A 201 -21.96 18.05 3.80
C LEU A 201 -23.27 17.39 3.30
N GLY A 202 -23.71 16.34 3.99
CA GLY A 202 -24.95 15.61 3.68
C GLY A 202 -24.82 14.39 2.78
N ALA A 203 -23.64 14.08 2.25
CA ALA A 203 -23.35 12.83 1.55
C ALA A 203 -22.61 11.84 2.47
N PRO A 204 -22.73 10.52 2.25
CA PRO A 204 -21.85 9.55 2.93
C PRO A 204 -20.38 9.91 2.69
N SER A 205 -19.60 10.04 3.76
CA SER A 205 -18.19 10.38 3.63
C SER A 205 -17.43 9.22 2.98
N GLU A 206 -16.82 9.48 1.84
CA GLU A 206 -15.86 8.58 1.24
C GLU A 206 -14.48 8.78 1.89
N LEU A 207 -13.59 7.83 1.78
CA LEU A 207 -12.24 7.93 2.31
C LEU A 207 -11.22 8.04 1.18
N LEU A 208 -10.31 8.98 1.33
CA LEU A 208 -9.06 9.00 0.57
C LEU A 208 -7.99 8.31 1.40
N VAL A 209 -7.49 7.18 0.90
CA VAL A 209 -6.48 6.35 1.53
C VAL A 209 -5.19 6.46 0.71
N ARG A 210 -4.09 6.87 1.35
CA ARG A 210 -2.77 6.96 0.70
C ARG A 210 -1.81 6.00 1.33
N TRP A 211 -1.07 5.26 0.50
CA TRP A 211 -0.08 4.31 0.96
C TRP A 211 0.96 4.01 -0.12
N ASP A 212 2.24 4.28 0.16
CA ASP A 212 3.36 3.96 -0.72
C ASP A 212 3.98 2.61 -0.30
N ILE A 213 4.40 1.83 -1.28
CA ILE A 213 5.01 0.51 -1.11
C ILE A 213 6.47 0.58 -1.53
N ILE A 214 7.38 0.15 -0.66
CA ILE A 214 8.82 0.17 -0.92
C ILE A 214 9.30 -1.26 -1.16
N LEU A 215 9.78 -1.51 -2.39
CA LEU A 215 10.46 -2.75 -2.78
C LEU A 215 11.97 -2.67 -2.47
N ALA A 216 12.64 -3.81 -2.37
CA ALA A 216 14.10 -3.84 -2.24
C ALA A 216 14.78 -3.24 -3.47
N SER A 217 14.23 -3.54 -4.65
CA SER A 217 14.70 -3.05 -5.96
C SER A 217 13.54 -2.94 -6.96
N GLY A 218 13.69 -2.13 -7.99
CA GLY A 218 12.68 -1.87 -9.02
C GLY A 218 12.85 -2.68 -10.30
#